data_af9313f3954fa041330b90b917767c69
#
_entry.id   af9313f3954fa041330b90b917767c69
#
_cell.length_a   1.000
_cell.length_b   1.000
_cell.length_c   1.000
_cell.angle_alpha   90.00
_cell.angle_beta   90.00
_cell.angle_gamma   90.00
#
_symmetry.space_group_name_H-M   'P 1'
#
loop_
_entity.id
_entity.type
_entity.pdbx_description
1 polymer ?
#
loop_
_entity_poly.entity_id
_entity_poly.type
_entity_poly.pdbx_seq_one_letter_code
_entity_poly.pdbx_strand_id
1 'polypeptide(L)'
;KALTQERLGGVCHFNMCGHGETLIPKEIPEITKEILMNGHYVMIVTNGLITKRLEEMIEFPAELKKRLGFKFSFHYLELLRLNLLERFFENIRKVRAAGMSISIEMTPSDELIPYIEDIKSLMMKEFGVLCHLTVPRDGNKGAIELLSKHTLEEYAEIWKDFDSELFRFKMSTWGIRRCEFCYAGAWSGLLNLGDGEMYSVSSSDEIPGEG
;
A
#
# COMPACT_ATOMS: atom_id res chain seq x y z
N LYS A 1 17.24 -1.81 -19.28
CA LYS A 1 17.73 -0.56 -19.95
C LYS A 1 16.69 0.59 -19.85
N ALA A 2 15.40 0.32 -19.78
CA ALA A 2 14.38 1.37 -19.76
C ALA A 2 14.36 2.16 -18.43
N LEU A 3 14.69 1.53 -17.30
CA LEU A 3 14.59 2.08 -15.95
C LEU A 3 15.98 2.34 -15.31
N THR A 4 16.97 2.78 -16.08
CA THR A 4 18.27 3.17 -15.50
C THR A 4 18.16 4.50 -14.78
N GLN A 5 18.97 4.70 -13.74
CA GLN A 5 19.03 5.97 -13.00
C GLN A 5 19.36 7.16 -13.89
N GLU A 6 20.25 6.96 -14.89
CA GLU A 6 20.59 8.00 -15.87
C GLU A 6 19.36 8.47 -16.64
N ARG A 7 18.52 7.52 -17.11
CA ARG A 7 17.31 7.84 -17.88
C ARG A 7 16.23 8.49 -17.04
N LEU A 8 16.08 8.05 -15.77
CA LEU A 8 15.07 8.56 -14.85
C LEU A 8 15.50 9.81 -14.08
N GLY A 9 16.77 10.25 -14.26
CA GLY A 9 17.31 11.42 -13.56
C GLY A 9 17.77 11.14 -12.14
N GLY A 10 17.80 9.87 -11.70
CA GLY A 10 18.27 9.50 -10.37
C GLY A 10 17.63 8.24 -9.80
N VAL A 11 17.85 8.04 -8.50
CA VAL A 11 17.23 6.94 -7.75
C VAL A 11 15.73 7.20 -7.57
N CYS A 12 14.90 6.23 -7.95
CA CYS A 12 13.47 6.31 -7.83
C CYS A 12 12.94 5.35 -6.76
N HIS A 13 11.78 5.68 -6.23
CA HIS A 13 10.96 4.78 -5.43
C HIS A 13 9.77 4.31 -6.27
N PHE A 14 9.70 3.01 -6.54
CA PHE A 14 8.61 2.39 -7.27
C PHE A 14 7.57 1.87 -6.29
N ASN A 15 6.37 2.41 -6.35
CA ASN A 15 5.23 1.89 -5.61
C ASN A 15 4.42 0.98 -6.55
N MET A 16 4.58 -0.33 -6.39
CA MET A 16 3.89 -1.32 -7.21
C MET A 16 2.52 -1.60 -6.60
N CYS A 17 1.51 -1.10 -7.24
CA CYS A 17 0.11 -1.34 -6.90
C CYS A 17 -0.68 -1.44 -8.21
N GLY A 18 -1.78 -2.18 -8.21
CA GLY A 18 -2.59 -2.37 -9.42
C GLY A 18 -4.05 -2.56 -9.08
N HIS A 19 -4.86 -2.70 -10.11
CA HIS A 19 -6.24 -3.16 -9.99
C HIS A 19 -6.23 -4.62 -9.55
N GLY A 20 -6.68 -4.90 -8.32
CA GLY A 20 -6.64 -6.24 -7.72
C GLY A 20 -5.32 -6.53 -6.99
N GLU A 21 -4.95 -7.81 -6.94
CA GLU A 21 -3.76 -8.25 -6.18
C GLU A 21 -2.49 -8.17 -7.02
N THR A 22 -1.55 -7.39 -6.56
CA THR A 22 -0.27 -7.11 -7.25
C THR A 22 0.57 -8.36 -7.49
N LEU A 23 0.50 -9.35 -6.59
CA LEU A 23 1.35 -10.54 -6.66
C LEU A 23 0.78 -11.68 -7.52
N ILE A 24 -0.39 -11.52 -8.17
CA ILE A 24 -0.96 -12.54 -9.07
C ILE A 24 -0.06 -12.82 -10.28
N PRO A 25 0.43 -11.80 -11.03
CA PRO A 25 1.28 -12.07 -12.18
C PRO A 25 2.61 -12.70 -11.75
N LYS A 26 3.00 -13.76 -12.46
CA LYS A 26 4.23 -14.51 -12.15
C LYS A 26 5.51 -13.74 -12.41
N GLU A 27 5.43 -12.70 -13.22
CA GLU A 27 6.53 -11.82 -13.64
C GLU A 27 6.94 -10.80 -12.57
N ILE A 28 6.09 -10.54 -11.57
CA ILE A 28 6.33 -9.51 -10.55
C ILE A 28 7.65 -9.68 -9.80
N PRO A 29 8.07 -10.88 -9.36
CA PRO A 29 9.38 -11.04 -8.71
C PRO A 29 10.55 -10.67 -9.62
N GLU A 30 10.50 -11.05 -10.91
CA GLU A 30 11.55 -10.73 -11.87
C GLU A 30 11.61 -9.23 -12.15
N ILE A 31 10.48 -8.59 -12.41
CA ILE A 31 10.38 -7.14 -12.61
C ILE A 31 10.91 -6.41 -11.38
N THR A 32 10.50 -6.82 -10.18
CA THR A 32 10.97 -6.24 -8.93
C THR A 32 12.49 -6.36 -8.80
N LYS A 33 13.04 -7.53 -9.09
CA LYS A 33 14.49 -7.78 -9.05
C LYS A 33 15.25 -6.84 -10.00
N GLU A 34 14.76 -6.70 -11.23
CA GLU A 34 15.38 -5.82 -12.23
C GLU A 34 15.35 -4.34 -11.81
N ILE A 35 14.25 -3.86 -11.21
CA ILE A 35 14.17 -2.50 -10.67
C ILE A 35 15.21 -2.30 -9.56
N LEU A 36 15.28 -3.25 -8.61
CA LEU A 36 16.24 -3.20 -7.51
C LEU A 36 17.72 -3.28 -8.00
N MET A 37 18.00 -4.08 -9.02
CA MET A 37 19.34 -4.20 -9.62
C MET A 37 19.79 -2.88 -10.30
N ASN A 38 18.86 -2.08 -10.79
CA ASN A 38 19.13 -0.73 -11.29
C ASN A 38 19.33 0.31 -10.17
N GLY A 39 19.33 -0.08 -8.91
CA GLY A 39 19.63 0.77 -7.76
C GLY A 39 18.44 1.51 -7.18
N HIS A 40 17.23 1.20 -7.58
CA HIS A 40 16.00 1.81 -7.11
C HIS A 40 15.46 1.15 -5.85
N TYR A 41 14.45 1.77 -5.23
CA TYR A 41 13.64 1.23 -4.15
C TYR A 41 12.30 0.74 -4.68
N VAL A 42 11.77 -0.32 -4.09
CA VAL A 42 10.47 -0.87 -4.45
C VAL A 42 9.61 -1.07 -3.21
N MET A 43 8.37 -0.63 -3.26
CA MET A 43 7.31 -0.95 -2.31
C MET A 43 6.21 -1.71 -3.04
N ILE A 44 5.87 -2.89 -2.57
CA ILE A 44 4.79 -3.71 -3.15
C ILE A 44 3.58 -3.65 -2.24
N VAL A 45 2.44 -3.23 -2.78
CA VAL A 45 1.14 -3.26 -2.08
C VAL A 45 0.48 -4.60 -2.38
N THR A 46 0.10 -5.34 -1.34
CA THR A 46 -0.44 -6.70 -1.48
C THR A 46 -1.45 -7.04 -0.39
N ASN A 47 -2.39 -7.93 -0.68
CA ASN A 47 -3.24 -8.57 0.34
C ASN A 47 -2.50 -9.62 1.18
N GLY A 48 -1.24 -9.93 0.86
CA GLY A 48 -0.37 -10.82 1.63
C GLY A 48 -0.67 -12.31 1.51
N LEU A 49 -1.51 -12.75 0.59
CA LEU A 49 -1.98 -14.13 0.53
C LEU A 49 -1.28 -15.00 -0.54
N ILE A 50 -0.50 -14.41 -1.43
CA ILE A 50 0.20 -15.13 -2.50
C ILE A 50 1.59 -15.58 -1.99
N THR A 51 1.59 -16.55 -1.07
CA THR A 51 2.79 -17.04 -0.37
C THR A 51 3.95 -17.32 -1.32
N LYS A 52 3.69 -18.01 -2.44
CA LYS A 52 4.73 -18.39 -3.41
C LYS A 52 5.52 -17.16 -3.93
N ARG A 53 4.85 -16.04 -4.23
CA ARG A 53 5.53 -14.84 -4.72
C ARG A 53 6.36 -14.15 -3.65
N LEU A 54 5.88 -14.18 -2.41
CA LEU A 54 6.66 -13.67 -1.28
C LEU A 54 7.91 -14.53 -1.06
N GLU A 55 7.79 -15.86 -1.10
CA GLU A 55 8.93 -16.78 -0.95
C GLU A 55 9.96 -16.61 -2.08
N GLU A 56 9.55 -16.43 -3.33
CA GLU A 56 10.45 -16.10 -4.44
C GLU A 56 11.28 -14.84 -4.19
N MET A 57 10.70 -13.81 -3.55
CA MET A 57 11.41 -12.56 -3.24
C MET A 57 12.22 -12.64 -1.94
N ILE A 58 11.86 -13.51 -1.01
CA ILE A 58 12.66 -13.82 0.19
C ILE A 58 14.03 -14.36 -0.20
N GLU A 59 14.13 -15.10 -1.30
CA GLU A 59 15.39 -15.65 -1.83
C GLU A 59 16.28 -14.60 -2.54
N PHE A 60 15.85 -13.37 -2.65
CA PHE A 60 16.67 -12.30 -3.25
C PHE A 60 17.96 -12.07 -2.41
N PRO A 61 19.06 -11.67 -3.06
CA PRO A 61 20.27 -11.25 -2.36
C PRO A 61 19.98 -10.17 -1.29
N ALA A 62 20.69 -10.25 -0.16
CA ALA A 62 20.46 -9.36 0.98
C ALA A 62 20.53 -7.87 0.61
N GLU A 63 21.41 -7.50 -0.31
CA GLU A 63 21.56 -6.10 -0.77
C GLU A 63 20.33 -5.59 -1.52
N LEU A 64 19.62 -6.45 -2.24
CA LEU A 64 18.36 -6.09 -2.90
C LEU A 64 17.23 -5.97 -1.90
N LYS A 65 17.16 -6.89 -0.94
CA LYS A 65 16.12 -6.90 0.11
C LYS A 65 16.12 -5.64 0.98
N LYS A 66 17.26 -5.00 1.19
CA LYS A 66 17.35 -3.71 1.91
C LYS A 66 16.57 -2.57 1.25
N ARG A 67 16.29 -2.67 -0.03
CA ARG A 67 15.56 -1.67 -0.83
C ARG A 67 14.17 -2.13 -1.26
N LEU A 68 13.73 -3.30 -0.75
CA LEU A 68 12.42 -3.87 -0.98
C LEU A 68 11.56 -3.78 0.27
N GLY A 69 10.38 -3.21 0.13
CA GLY A 69 9.38 -3.13 1.18
C GLY A 69 8.04 -3.70 0.74
N PHE A 70 7.23 -4.08 1.70
CA PHE A 70 5.86 -4.54 1.49
C PHE A 70 4.89 -3.73 2.32
N LYS A 71 3.83 -3.28 1.68
CA LYS A 71 2.64 -2.73 2.32
C LYS A 71 1.52 -3.77 2.26
N PHE A 72 1.22 -4.36 3.41
CA PHE A 72 0.18 -5.37 3.54
C PHE A 72 -1.17 -4.71 3.81
N SER A 73 -2.14 -4.93 2.93
CA SER A 73 -3.51 -4.46 3.10
C SER A 73 -4.26 -5.41 4.02
N PHE A 74 -4.58 -4.93 5.23
CA PHE A 74 -5.22 -5.75 6.26
C PHE A 74 -6.74 -5.68 6.14
N HIS A 75 -7.31 -6.61 5.42
CA HIS A 75 -8.75 -6.78 5.22
C HIS A 75 -9.34 -7.72 6.29
N TYR A 76 -9.41 -7.26 7.53
CA TYR A 76 -9.73 -8.10 8.72
C TYR A 76 -10.95 -8.98 8.54
N LEU A 77 -12.11 -8.40 8.18
CA LEU A 77 -13.37 -9.16 8.07
C LEU A 77 -13.28 -10.23 6.98
N GLU A 78 -12.65 -9.94 5.86
CA GLU A 78 -12.49 -10.88 4.76
C GLU A 78 -11.52 -12.02 5.13
N LEU A 79 -10.42 -11.69 5.80
CA LEU A 79 -9.46 -12.67 6.30
C LEU A 79 -10.10 -13.58 7.35
N LEU A 80 -10.95 -13.03 8.22
CA LEU A 80 -11.70 -13.78 9.22
C LEU A 80 -12.73 -14.71 8.54
N ARG A 81 -13.53 -14.17 7.61
CA ARG A 81 -14.55 -14.92 6.86
C ARG A 81 -13.96 -16.11 6.10
N LEU A 82 -12.77 -15.94 5.51
CA LEU A 82 -12.09 -16.97 4.73
C LEU A 82 -11.15 -17.86 5.55
N ASN A 83 -11.05 -17.63 6.88
CA ASN A 83 -10.09 -18.32 7.76
C ASN A 83 -8.63 -18.22 7.28
N LEU A 84 -8.21 -17.02 6.86
CA LEU A 84 -6.89 -16.75 6.27
C LEU A 84 -6.00 -15.87 7.15
N LEU A 85 -6.42 -15.48 8.36
CA LEU A 85 -5.65 -14.63 9.28
C LEU A 85 -4.26 -15.20 9.56
N GLU A 86 -4.17 -16.50 9.88
CA GLU A 86 -2.87 -17.13 10.19
C GLU A 86 -1.94 -17.12 8.99
N ARG A 87 -2.43 -17.42 7.78
CA ARG A 87 -1.64 -17.35 6.54
C ARG A 87 -1.12 -15.94 6.30
N PHE A 88 -1.98 -14.93 6.49
CA PHE A 88 -1.61 -13.52 6.35
C PHE A 88 -0.46 -13.16 7.29
N PHE A 89 -0.58 -13.47 8.58
CA PHE A 89 0.44 -13.16 9.57
C PHE A 89 1.72 -13.98 9.38
N GLU A 90 1.61 -15.26 9.03
CA GLU A 90 2.77 -16.09 8.71
C GLU A 90 3.59 -15.50 7.56
N ASN A 91 2.94 -15.07 6.49
CA ASN A 91 3.60 -14.44 5.35
C ASN A 91 4.31 -13.13 5.75
N ILE A 92 3.68 -12.29 6.57
CA ILE A 92 4.32 -11.06 7.08
C ILE A 92 5.54 -11.40 7.94
N ARG A 93 5.43 -12.38 8.85
CA ARG A 93 6.55 -12.83 9.69
C ARG A 93 7.73 -13.35 8.83
N LYS A 94 7.46 -14.13 7.77
CA LYS A 94 8.49 -14.59 6.82
C LYS A 94 9.21 -13.43 6.14
N VAL A 95 8.46 -12.47 5.60
CA VAL A 95 9.02 -11.28 4.92
C VAL A 95 9.88 -10.45 5.89
N ARG A 96 9.37 -10.20 7.10
CA ARG A 96 10.09 -9.47 8.14
C ARG A 96 11.38 -10.19 8.56
N ALA A 97 11.30 -11.50 8.79
CA ALA A 97 12.47 -12.32 9.16
C ALA A 97 13.54 -12.34 8.08
N ALA A 98 13.15 -12.19 6.80
CA ALA A 98 14.09 -12.09 5.68
C ALA A 98 14.78 -10.71 5.58
N GLY A 99 14.47 -9.76 6.49
CA GLY A 99 15.11 -8.44 6.57
C GLY A 99 14.53 -7.39 5.62
N MET A 100 13.34 -7.59 5.11
CA MET A 100 12.63 -6.61 4.29
C MET A 100 11.76 -5.69 5.15
N SER A 101 11.56 -4.45 4.67
CA SER A 101 10.66 -3.50 5.34
C SER A 101 9.21 -3.92 5.19
N ILE A 102 8.43 -3.78 6.25
CA ILE A 102 7.00 -4.05 6.23
C ILE A 102 6.20 -2.87 6.76
N SER A 103 5.02 -2.66 6.19
CA SER A 103 3.96 -1.82 6.73
C SER A 103 2.65 -2.59 6.64
N ILE A 104 1.81 -2.48 7.66
CA ILE A 104 0.46 -3.06 7.67
C ILE A 104 -0.52 -1.90 7.71
N GLU A 105 -1.39 -1.82 6.72
CA GLU A 105 -2.34 -0.72 6.56
C GLU A 105 -3.77 -1.27 6.49
N MET A 106 -4.67 -0.68 7.25
CA MET A 106 -6.09 -1.00 7.25
C MET A 106 -6.89 0.22 6.79
N THR A 107 -7.91 -0.02 5.98
CA THR A 107 -8.92 0.99 5.66
C THR A 107 -10.09 0.80 6.63
N PRO A 108 -10.23 1.67 7.64
CA PRO A 108 -11.27 1.52 8.65
C PRO A 108 -12.64 1.82 8.04
N SER A 109 -13.55 0.85 8.12
CA SER A 109 -14.95 0.99 7.73
C SER A 109 -15.86 0.93 8.95
N ASP A 110 -17.11 1.39 8.81
CA ASP A 110 -18.11 1.35 9.89
C ASP A 110 -18.35 -0.08 10.37
N GLU A 111 -18.22 -1.07 9.49
CA GLU A 111 -18.38 -2.49 9.80
C GLU A 111 -17.29 -3.05 10.72
N LEU A 112 -16.14 -2.38 10.77
CA LEU A 112 -15.01 -2.75 11.64
C LEU A 112 -15.14 -2.20 13.06
N ILE A 113 -16.01 -1.22 13.30
CA ILE A 113 -16.15 -0.57 14.61
C ILE A 113 -16.37 -1.59 15.76
N PRO A 114 -17.22 -2.63 15.62
CA PRO A 114 -17.39 -3.62 16.67
C PRO A 114 -16.15 -4.46 16.97
N TYR A 115 -15.17 -4.46 16.08
CA TYR A 115 -13.97 -5.31 16.16
C TYR A 115 -12.68 -4.53 16.51
N ILE A 116 -12.80 -3.25 16.88
CA ILE A 116 -11.64 -2.39 17.16
C ILE A 116 -10.72 -3.04 18.21
N GLU A 117 -11.25 -3.47 19.35
CA GLU A 117 -10.44 -4.07 20.43
C GLU A 117 -9.85 -5.43 20.04
N ASP A 118 -10.58 -6.23 19.27
CA ASP A 118 -10.07 -7.51 18.75
C ASP A 118 -8.88 -7.28 17.80
N ILE A 119 -9.02 -6.32 16.88
CA ILE A 119 -7.98 -5.94 15.93
C ILE A 119 -6.75 -5.41 16.65
N LYS A 120 -6.93 -4.49 17.62
CA LYS A 120 -5.82 -3.94 18.43
C LYS A 120 -5.10 -5.05 19.20
N SER A 121 -5.85 -5.91 19.87
CA SER A 121 -5.30 -7.04 20.63
C SER A 121 -4.52 -8.00 19.74
N LEU A 122 -5.07 -8.30 18.57
CA LEU A 122 -4.44 -9.18 17.59
C LEU A 122 -3.14 -8.58 17.05
N MET A 123 -3.14 -7.31 16.65
CA MET A 123 -1.95 -6.62 16.13
C MET A 123 -0.84 -6.51 17.18
N MET A 124 -1.21 -6.18 18.43
CA MET A 124 -0.26 -6.13 19.54
C MET A 124 0.34 -7.51 19.86
N LYS A 125 -0.47 -8.57 19.81
CA LYS A 125 0.00 -9.95 20.00
C LYS A 125 0.97 -10.38 18.90
N GLU A 126 0.65 -10.11 17.64
CA GLU A 126 1.42 -10.60 16.48
C GLU A 126 2.69 -9.78 16.21
N PHE A 127 2.63 -8.47 16.40
CA PHE A 127 3.71 -7.57 15.96
C PHE A 127 4.22 -6.63 17.03
N GLY A 128 3.53 -6.49 18.17
CA GLY A 128 3.86 -5.53 19.23
C GLY A 128 3.57 -4.07 18.87
N VAL A 129 2.88 -3.84 17.73
CA VAL A 129 2.49 -2.50 17.24
C VAL A 129 1.12 -2.57 16.58
N LEU A 130 0.41 -1.44 16.53
CA LEU A 130 -0.84 -1.33 15.78
C LEU A 130 -0.59 -1.11 14.28
N CYS A 131 -1.57 -1.45 13.45
CA CYS A 131 -1.49 -1.16 12.02
C CYS A 131 -1.73 0.33 11.74
N HIS A 132 -1.19 0.82 10.63
CA HIS A 132 -1.52 2.14 10.13
C HIS A 132 -2.95 2.17 9.59
N LEU A 133 -3.60 3.31 9.76
CA LEU A 133 -4.93 3.53 9.21
C LEU A 133 -4.87 4.49 8.02
N THR A 134 -5.58 4.14 6.96
CA THR A 134 -5.93 5.09 5.90
C THR A 134 -7.32 5.67 6.13
N VAL A 135 -7.89 6.40 5.18
CA VAL A 135 -9.25 6.95 5.29
C VAL A 135 -10.05 6.51 4.06
N PRO A 136 -11.21 5.85 4.23
CA PRO A 136 -12.04 5.43 3.12
C PRO A 136 -12.64 6.65 2.41
N ARG A 137 -12.61 6.63 1.08
CA ARG A 137 -13.11 7.70 0.22
C ARG A 137 -14.12 7.14 -0.76
N ASP A 138 -15.17 7.89 -1.04
CA ASP A 138 -16.03 7.59 -2.18
C ASP A 138 -15.36 8.13 -3.46
N GLY A 139 -14.85 7.22 -4.28
CA GLY A 139 -14.19 7.57 -5.55
C GLY A 139 -15.17 7.92 -6.67
N ASN A 140 -16.48 7.68 -6.50
CA ASN A 140 -17.49 7.94 -7.52
C ASN A 140 -18.03 9.36 -7.49
N LYS A 141 -17.62 10.16 -6.50
CA LYS A 141 -18.05 11.54 -6.33
C LYS A 141 -16.93 12.49 -6.71
N GLY A 142 -17.27 13.58 -7.39
CA GLY A 142 -16.34 14.61 -7.83
C GLY A 142 -15.67 15.41 -6.70
N ALA A 143 -16.05 15.17 -5.44
CA ALA A 143 -15.41 15.70 -4.25
C ALA A 143 -14.92 14.55 -3.37
N ILE A 144 -13.88 14.79 -2.58
CA ILE A 144 -13.40 13.80 -1.60
C ILE A 144 -14.41 13.75 -0.46
N GLU A 145 -15.25 12.71 -0.46
CA GLU A 145 -16.20 12.45 0.61
C GLU A 145 -15.75 11.25 1.44
N LEU A 146 -16.01 11.33 2.75
CA LEU A 146 -15.77 10.22 3.67
C LEU A 146 -16.80 9.11 3.41
N LEU A 147 -16.34 7.89 3.21
CA LEU A 147 -17.19 6.72 3.07
C LEU A 147 -17.50 6.15 4.47
N SER A 148 -18.36 6.84 5.22
CA SER A 148 -18.82 6.48 6.56
C SER A 148 -20.19 7.10 6.81
N LYS A 149 -20.92 6.54 7.77
CA LYS A 149 -22.19 7.10 8.30
C LYS A 149 -21.95 8.18 9.36
N HIS A 150 -20.71 8.28 9.84
CA HIS A 150 -20.30 9.22 10.87
C HIS A 150 -19.82 10.53 10.26
N THR A 151 -19.91 11.62 11.02
CA THR A 151 -19.23 12.86 10.67
C THR A 151 -17.71 12.67 10.71
N LEU A 152 -16.98 13.60 10.12
CA LEU A 152 -15.51 13.54 10.09
C LEU A 152 -14.92 13.53 11.50
N GLU A 153 -15.50 14.33 12.40
CA GLU A 153 -15.10 14.44 13.81
C GLU A 153 -15.39 13.15 14.59
N GLU A 154 -16.60 12.60 14.42
CA GLU A 154 -16.98 11.32 15.05
C GLU A 154 -16.09 10.19 14.55
N TYR A 155 -15.83 10.15 13.25
CA TYR A 155 -14.97 9.14 12.63
C TYR A 155 -13.54 9.24 13.18
N ALA A 156 -12.99 10.46 13.29
CA ALA A 156 -11.68 10.69 13.87
C ALA A 156 -11.61 10.21 15.32
N GLU A 157 -12.64 10.47 16.11
CA GLU A 157 -12.72 10.06 17.53
C GLU A 157 -12.80 8.53 17.68
N ILE A 158 -13.57 7.84 16.84
CA ILE A 158 -13.72 6.37 16.85
C ILE A 158 -12.35 5.68 16.65
N TRP A 159 -11.54 6.19 15.72
CA TRP A 159 -10.31 5.52 15.29
C TRP A 159 -9.02 6.09 15.91
N LYS A 160 -9.11 7.09 16.79
CA LYS A 160 -7.94 7.76 17.38
C LYS A 160 -6.98 6.83 18.12
N ASP A 161 -7.52 5.80 18.79
CA ASP A 161 -6.76 4.90 19.67
C ASP A 161 -5.80 3.96 18.91
N PHE A 162 -5.87 3.93 17.57
CA PHE A 162 -4.84 3.27 16.78
C PHE A 162 -3.52 4.05 16.74
N ASP A 163 -3.49 5.30 17.20
CA ASP A 163 -2.31 6.17 17.24
C ASP A 163 -1.55 6.24 15.91
N SER A 164 -2.28 6.17 14.81
CA SER A 164 -1.71 6.16 13.46
C SER A 164 -1.37 7.57 12.98
N GLU A 165 -0.08 7.87 12.82
CA GLU A 165 0.38 9.16 12.26
C GLU A 165 -0.15 9.39 10.84
N LEU A 166 -0.20 8.34 10.02
CA LEU A 166 -0.77 8.40 8.67
C LEU A 166 -2.23 8.84 8.71
N PHE A 167 -3.01 8.30 9.65
CA PHE A 167 -4.41 8.66 9.83
C PHE A 167 -4.54 10.12 10.26
N ARG A 168 -3.79 10.55 11.30
CA ARG A 168 -3.80 11.95 11.75
C ARG A 168 -3.44 12.92 10.63
N PHE A 169 -2.42 12.59 9.84
CA PHE A 169 -2.03 13.41 8.69
C PHE A 169 -3.14 13.49 7.66
N LYS A 170 -3.75 12.36 7.26
CA LYS A 170 -4.85 12.35 6.29
C LYS A 170 -6.07 13.15 6.79
N MET A 171 -6.44 12.99 8.07
CA MET A 171 -7.54 13.73 8.68
C MET A 171 -7.25 15.24 8.72
N SER A 172 -6.03 15.65 9.07
CA SER A 172 -5.65 17.07 9.13
C SER A 172 -5.65 17.78 7.78
N THR A 173 -5.59 17.04 6.69
CA THR A 173 -5.60 17.58 5.32
C THR A 173 -6.91 17.32 4.57
N TRP A 174 -7.87 16.65 5.21
CA TRP A 174 -9.13 16.26 4.59
C TRP A 174 -9.97 17.44 4.13
N GLY A 175 -10.35 17.46 2.85
CA GLY A 175 -11.17 18.53 2.27
C GLY A 175 -10.49 19.90 2.19
N ILE A 176 -9.22 20.01 2.59
CA ILE A 176 -8.48 21.28 2.54
C ILE A 176 -7.92 21.47 1.13
N ARG A 177 -8.41 22.48 0.43
CA ARG A 177 -7.83 22.90 -0.85
C ARG A 177 -6.50 23.62 -0.57
N ARG A 178 -5.43 23.05 -1.08
CA ARG A 178 -4.09 23.65 -0.99
C ARG A 178 -3.83 24.54 -2.20
N CYS A 179 -3.09 25.64 -1.97
CA CYS A 179 -2.71 26.58 -3.00
C CYS A 179 -1.27 26.38 -3.48
N GLU A 180 -0.56 25.38 -2.94
CA GLU A 180 0.79 25.06 -3.36
C GLU A 180 0.81 24.45 -4.75
N PHE A 181 1.90 24.67 -5.47
CA PHE A 181 2.11 24.07 -6.79
C PHE A 181 2.25 22.53 -6.64
N CYS A 182 1.49 21.80 -7.44
CA CYS A 182 1.59 20.34 -7.50
C CYS A 182 2.68 19.95 -8.50
N TYR A 183 3.71 19.26 -7.99
CA TYR A 183 4.80 18.73 -8.82
C TYR A 183 4.53 17.30 -9.34
N ALA A 184 3.31 16.80 -9.21
CA ALA A 184 2.93 15.53 -9.83
C ALA A 184 3.18 15.59 -11.35
N GLY A 185 3.78 14.55 -11.90
CA GLY A 185 4.21 14.54 -13.30
C GLY A 185 5.60 15.12 -13.55
N ALA A 186 6.14 15.97 -12.65
CA ALA A 186 7.53 16.42 -12.71
C ALA A 186 8.46 15.50 -11.90
N TRP A 187 8.02 15.05 -10.71
CA TRP A 187 8.80 14.18 -9.83
C TRP A 187 8.24 12.76 -9.76
N SER A 188 7.07 12.54 -10.28
CA SER A 188 6.39 11.25 -10.28
C SER A 188 5.76 10.99 -11.63
N GLY A 189 5.60 9.73 -11.96
CA GLY A 189 4.90 9.25 -13.14
C GLY A 189 4.24 7.92 -12.84
N LEU A 190 3.31 7.54 -13.68
CA LEU A 190 2.70 6.23 -13.69
C LEU A 190 3.36 5.40 -14.80
N LEU A 191 3.91 4.23 -14.42
CA LEU A 191 4.40 3.25 -15.38
C LEU A 191 3.36 2.12 -15.47
N ASN A 192 2.75 1.97 -16.63
CA ASN A 192 1.89 0.84 -16.91
C ASN A 192 2.74 -0.37 -17.34
N LEU A 193 2.75 -1.42 -16.53
CA LEU A 193 3.52 -2.63 -16.82
C LEU A 193 2.91 -3.50 -17.92
N GLY A 194 1.65 -3.26 -18.33
CA GLY A 194 0.98 -4.00 -19.38
C GLY A 194 1.45 -3.62 -20.78
N ASP A 195 1.72 -2.33 -21.00
CA ASP A 195 2.17 -1.78 -22.29
C ASP A 195 3.58 -1.20 -22.24
N GLY A 196 4.11 -0.94 -21.03
CA GLY A 196 5.42 -0.33 -20.82
C GLY A 196 5.44 1.18 -21.03
N GLU A 197 4.29 1.83 -21.12
CA GLU A 197 4.18 3.28 -21.28
C GLU A 197 4.26 4.00 -19.94
N MET A 198 4.80 5.22 -19.96
CA MET A 198 4.93 6.09 -18.80
C MET A 198 4.09 7.35 -18.99
N TYR A 199 3.24 7.63 -18.02
CA TYR A 199 2.33 8.77 -18.01
C TYR A 199 2.71 9.75 -16.93
N SER A 200 2.53 11.05 -17.18
CA SER A 200 2.56 12.06 -16.13
C SER A 200 1.26 11.95 -15.31
N VAL A 201 1.36 11.86 -13.98
CA VAL A 201 0.17 11.87 -13.11
C VAL A 201 -0.36 13.30 -13.02
N SER A 202 -1.10 13.74 -14.03
CA SER A 202 -1.69 15.08 -14.04
C SER A 202 -3.20 15.10 -13.73
N SER A 203 -3.92 14.00 -13.97
CA SER A 203 -5.32 13.85 -13.56
C SER A 203 -5.71 12.36 -13.53
N SER A 204 -6.67 12.01 -12.69
CA SER A 204 -7.27 10.68 -12.62
C SER A 204 -8.12 10.31 -13.86
N ASP A 205 -8.32 11.25 -14.76
CA ASP A 205 -9.28 11.12 -15.87
C ASP A 205 -8.63 10.71 -17.21
N GLU A 206 -7.30 10.53 -17.25
CA GLU A 206 -6.56 10.27 -18.49
C GLU A 206 -5.79 8.94 -18.51
N ILE A 207 -6.19 7.94 -17.72
CA ILE A 207 -5.62 6.59 -17.87
C ILE A 207 -6.38 5.88 -19.00
N PRO A 208 -5.78 5.69 -20.19
CA PRO A 208 -6.43 4.94 -21.26
C PRO A 208 -6.61 3.49 -20.81
N GLY A 209 -7.83 3.00 -20.76
CA GLY A 209 -8.11 1.59 -20.50
C GLY A 209 -9.16 1.29 -19.42
N GLU A 210 -9.79 2.28 -18.84
CA GLU A 210 -10.98 2.09 -18.00
C GLU A 210 -12.25 2.28 -18.85
N GLY A 211 -12.67 1.22 -19.53
CA GLY A 211 -13.94 1.08 -20.24
C GLY A 211 -14.54 -0.28 -19.93
#